data_5e40e5acb5f9cf09ebcc75580df409a3
#
_entry.id   5e40e5acb5f9cf09ebcc75580df409a3
#
_cell.length_a   1.000
_cell.length_b   1.000
_cell.length_c   1.000
_cell.angle_alpha   90.00
_cell.angle_beta   90.00
_cell.angle_gamma   90.00
#
_symmetry.space_group_name_H-M   'P 1'
#
loop_
_entity.id
_entity.type
_entity.pdbx_description
1 polymer ?
#
loop_
_entity_poly.entity_id
_entity_poly.type
_entity_poly.pdbx_seq_one_letter_code
_entity_poly.pdbx_strand_id
1 'polypeptide(L)'
;MAKQIEVTKIFNAPVEMVWKVWTDPELVKRWWGPKHFTSPVARIDFREGAHSIVSMQAPKEMGGQEFYSTWHYIKIIPFQTIEFIQSLCDKDGHKTDPVKLGMPSDFPLDIRTIVTFRELADSKTEMTVTEFADFGTISNFAQLGLEQSLDKMAAIFSET
;
A
#
# COMPACT_ATOMS: atom_id res chain seq x y z
N MET A 1 -9.00 -4.84 -21.10
CA MET A 1 -9.06 -3.97 -19.91
C MET A 1 -8.40 -4.66 -18.73
N ALA A 2 -7.57 -3.93 -18.04
CA ALA A 2 -6.97 -4.47 -16.81
C ALA A 2 -8.07 -4.67 -15.77
N LYS A 3 -8.00 -5.78 -15.04
CA LYS A 3 -8.83 -5.98 -13.87
C LYS A 3 -8.41 -4.97 -12.81
N GLN A 4 -9.30 -4.68 -11.86
CA GLN A 4 -8.97 -3.76 -10.80
C GLN A 4 -9.45 -4.30 -9.46
N ILE A 5 -8.70 -3.96 -8.44
CA ILE A 5 -9.11 -4.14 -7.05
C ILE A 5 -9.43 -2.76 -6.52
N GLU A 6 -10.59 -2.61 -5.88
CA GLU A 6 -10.98 -1.32 -5.31
C GLU A 6 -11.53 -1.55 -3.92
N VAL A 7 -10.96 -0.83 -2.95
CA VAL A 7 -11.41 -0.90 -1.55
C VAL A 7 -11.62 0.52 -1.04
N THR A 8 -12.80 0.77 -0.47
CA THR A 8 -13.15 2.05 0.13
C THR A 8 -13.32 1.87 1.63
N LYS A 9 -12.73 2.78 2.40
CA LYS A 9 -12.85 2.82 3.87
C LYS A 9 -13.19 4.23 4.32
N ILE A 10 -14.01 4.32 5.36
CA ILE A 10 -14.28 5.59 6.04
C ILE A 10 -13.54 5.56 7.36
N PHE A 11 -12.68 6.55 7.57
CA PHE A 11 -11.88 6.68 8.79
C PHE A 11 -12.45 7.80 9.67
N ASN A 12 -12.42 7.58 10.97
CA ASN A 12 -12.84 8.58 11.95
C ASN A 12 -11.68 9.52 12.27
N ALA A 13 -11.24 10.25 11.25
CA ALA A 13 -10.12 11.18 11.36
C ALA A 13 -10.20 12.20 10.22
N PRO A 14 -9.69 13.43 10.41
CA PRO A 14 -9.66 14.42 9.35
C PRO A 14 -8.70 14.03 8.24
N VAL A 15 -8.89 14.60 7.04
CA VAL A 15 -8.13 14.22 5.85
C VAL A 15 -6.62 14.40 6.03
N GLU A 16 -6.20 15.41 6.78
CA GLU A 16 -4.78 15.66 7.03
C GLU A 16 -4.12 14.47 7.72
N MET A 17 -4.83 13.83 8.65
CA MET A 17 -4.31 12.65 9.36
C MET A 17 -4.34 11.41 8.49
N VAL A 18 -5.38 11.23 7.68
CA VAL A 18 -5.47 10.08 6.78
C VAL A 18 -4.42 10.20 5.66
N TRP A 19 -4.15 11.41 5.20
CA TRP A 19 -3.05 11.68 4.27
C TRP A 19 -1.69 11.33 4.89
N LYS A 20 -1.51 11.66 6.16
CA LYS A 20 -0.24 11.47 6.85
C LYS A 20 0.16 9.99 6.96
N VAL A 21 -0.80 9.08 7.05
CA VAL A 21 -0.46 7.64 7.15
C VAL A 21 0.21 7.10 5.87
N TRP A 22 0.10 7.83 4.76
CA TRP A 22 0.77 7.49 3.50
C TRP A 22 2.13 8.18 3.33
N THR A 23 2.38 9.23 4.09
CA THR A 23 3.55 10.10 3.88
C THR A 23 4.57 10.06 5.01
N ASP A 24 4.15 9.66 6.21
CA ASP A 24 5.04 9.55 7.37
C ASP A 24 5.56 8.12 7.46
N PRO A 25 6.89 7.91 7.35
CA PRO A 25 7.45 6.56 7.37
C PRO A 25 7.12 5.76 8.62
N GLU A 26 7.04 6.40 9.79
CA GLU A 26 6.71 5.69 11.02
C GLU A 26 5.26 5.22 11.02
N LEU A 27 4.37 5.96 10.39
CA LEU A 27 2.98 5.54 10.26
C LEU A 27 2.82 4.46 9.18
N VAL A 28 3.54 4.56 8.06
CA VAL A 28 3.51 3.52 7.01
C VAL A 28 3.89 2.16 7.61
N LYS A 29 4.91 2.13 8.47
CA LYS A 29 5.35 0.88 9.11
C LYS A 29 4.29 0.25 10.00
N ARG A 30 3.26 0.99 10.38
CA ARG A 30 2.20 0.48 11.25
C ARG A 30 1.09 -0.24 10.49
N TRP A 31 0.92 0.01 9.19
CA TRP A 31 -0.22 -0.56 8.46
C TRP A 31 0.16 -1.34 7.21
N TRP A 32 1.34 -1.11 6.62
CA TRP A 32 1.71 -1.77 5.37
C TRP A 32 1.86 -3.28 5.56
N GLY A 33 1.21 -4.05 4.68
CA GLY A 33 1.23 -5.50 4.69
C GLY A 33 -0.05 -6.12 5.25
N PRO A 34 -0.36 -7.35 4.85
CA PRO A 34 -1.56 -8.03 5.33
C PRO A 34 -1.48 -8.38 6.81
N LYS A 35 -2.58 -8.90 7.32
CA LYS A 35 -2.67 -9.30 8.73
C LYS A 35 -1.53 -10.24 9.10
N HIS A 36 -0.94 -10.05 10.27
CA HIS A 36 0.19 -10.78 10.84
C HIS A 36 1.55 -10.46 10.21
N PHE A 37 1.59 -9.71 9.10
CA PHE A 37 2.84 -9.19 8.56
C PHE A 37 3.24 -7.92 9.32
N THR A 38 4.57 -7.68 9.37
CA THR A 38 5.11 -6.43 9.88
C THR A 38 5.69 -5.64 8.71
N SER A 39 5.98 -4.37 8.92
CA SER A 39 6.61 -3.51 7.92
C SER A 39 7.88 -2.91 8.53
N PRO A 40 9.02 -3.60 8.41
CA PRO A 40 10.25 -3.14 9.07
C PRO A 40 10.87 -1.91 8.43
N VAL A 41 10.68 -1.70 7.12
CA VAL A 41 11.34 -0.62 6.38
C VAL A 41 10.32 0.26 5.69
N ALA A 42 10.44 1.57 5.90
CA ALA A 42 9.71 2.57 5.11
C ALA A 42 10.65 3.75 4.92
N ARG A 43 11.09 3.95 3.69
CA ARG A 43 11.91 5.11 3.29
C ARG A 43 11.06 5.92 2.32
N ILE A 44 10.46 6.98 2.82
CA ILE A 44 9.48 7.75 2.08
C ILE A 44 10.13 9.01 1.50
N ASP A 45 10.05 9.14 0.18
CA ASP A 45 10.42 10.35 -0.55
C ASP A 45 9.19 10.79 -1.33
N PHE A 46 8.34 11.56 -0.67
CA PHE A 46 7.00 11.85 -1.15
C PHE A 46 6.99 13.07 -2.08
N ARG A 47 7.42 12.84 -3.34
CA ARG A 47 7.45 13.86 -4.41
C ARG A 47 7.12 13.18 -5.73
N GLU A 48 6.45 13.91 -6.62
CA GLU A 48 6.24 13.41 -7.98
C GLU A 48 7.58 13.09 -8.63
N GLY A 49 7.67 11.92 -9.26
CA GLY A 49 8.89 11.44 -9.90
C GLY A 49 9.82 10.69 -8.97
N ALA A 50 9.67 10.81 -7.65
CA ALA A 50 10.50 10.13 -6.69
C ALA A 50 9.99 8.72 -6.38
N HIS A 51 10.79 7.95 -5.68
CA HIS A 51 10.47 6.58 -5.26
C HIS A 51 10.57 6.47 -3.75
N SER A 52 9.56 5.86 -3.15
CA SER A 52 9.66 5.35 -1.78
C SER A 52 9.97 3.87 -1.84
N ILE A 53 10.57 3.34 -0.76
CA ILE A 53 10.83 1.91 -0.61
C ILE A 53 10.17 1.48 0.69
N VAL A 54 9.32 0.48 0.61
CA VAL A 54 8.63 -0.08 1.77
C VAL A 54 8.84 -1.59 1.79
N SER A 55 8.79 -2.20 2.97
CA SER A 55 8.86 -3.65 3.06
C SER A 55 7.72 -4.19 3.91
N MET A 56 7.38 -5.45 3.65
CA MET A 56 6.52 -6.23 4.53
C MET A 56 7.22 -7.55 4.80
N GLN A 57 7.09 -8.04 6.03
CA GLN A 57 7.74 -9.27 6.43
C GLN A 57 6.73 -10.26 6.97
N ALA A 58 6.77 -11.47 6.41
CA ALA A 58 5.91 -12.56 6.88
C ALA A 58 6.30 -12.97 8.29
N PRO A 59 5.35 -13.48 9.08
CA PRO A 59 5.67 -14.01 10.41
C PRO A 59 6.60 -15.23 10.28
N LYS A 60 7.33 -15.53 11.35
CA LYS A 60 8.29 -16.63 11.36
C LYS A 60 7.64 -17.97 11.00
N GLU A 61 6.41 -18.17 11.44
CA GLU A 61 5.64 -19.40 11.18
C GLU A 61 5.38 -19.58 9.68
N MET A 62 5.44 -18.50 8.88
CA MET A 62 5.26 -18.51 7.44
C MET A 62 6.56 -18.34 6.68
N GLY A 63 7.70 -18.49 7.35
CA GLY A 63 9.02 -18.42 6.72
C GLY A 63 9.80 -17.12 6.95
N GLY A 64 9.16 -16.08 7.46
CA GLY A 64 9.84 -14.83 7.80
C GLY A 64 10.38 -14.02 6.63
N GLN A 65 9.95 -14.34 5.39
CA GLN A 65 10.46 -13.64 4.20
C GLN A 65 10.04 -12.17 4.21
N GLU A 66 10.99 -11.31 3.83
CA GLU A 66 10.74 -9.88 3.68
C GLU A 66 10.62 -9.52 2.20
N PHE A 67 9.55 -8.80 1.85
CA PHE A 67 9.28 -8.35 0.48
C PHE A 67 9.40 -6.84 0.43
N TYR A 68 10.22 -6.34 -0.50
CA TYR A 68 10.40 -4.90 -0.71
C TYR A 68 9.60 -4.45 -1.92
N SER A 69 9.05 -3.25 -1.86
CA SER A 69 8.33 -2.64 -2.98
C SER A 69 8.77 -1.19 -3.13
N THR A 70 8.82 -0.74 -4.38
CA THR A 70 8.94 0.69 -4.66
C THR A 70 7.55 1.28 -4.87
N TRP A 71 7.38 2.52 -4.44
CA TRP A 71 6.24 3.36 -4.80
C TRP A 71 6.79 4.51 -5.63
N HIS A 72 6.61 4.45 -6.95
CA HIS A 72 7.04 5.51 -7.86
C HIS A 72 5.87 6.48 -8.07
N TYR A 73 5.98 7.69 -7.52
CA TYR A 73 4.88 8.64 -7.53
C TYR A 73 4.75 9.30 -8.89
N ILE A 74 3.56 9.17 -9.49
CA ILE A 74 3.21 9.75 -10.78
C ILE A 74 2.48 11.07 -10.59
N LYS A 75 1.58 11.13 -9.61
CA LYS A 75 0.75 12.31 -9.40
C LYS A 75 0.43 12.45 -7.91
N ILE A 76 0.61 13.67 -7.40
CA ILE A 76 0.27 13.99 -6.01
C ILE A 76 -0.54 15.27 -6.04
N ILE A 77 -1.80 15.19 -5.60
CA ILE A 77 -2.64 16.36 -5.37
C ILE A 77 -2.91 16.39 -3.88
N PRO A 78 -2.36 17.37 -3.12
CA PRO A 78 -2.43 17.35 -1.66
C PRO A 78 -3.84 17.14 -1.14
N PHE A 79 -3.98 16.19 -0.23
CA PHE A 79 -5.22 15.81 0.45
C PHE A 79 -6.33 15.29 -0.46
N GLN A 80 -6.02 15.01 -1.74
CA GLN A 80 -7.02 14.55 -2.71
C GLN A 80 -6.63 13.25 -3.40
N THR A 81 -5.39 13.16 -3.93
CA THR A 81 -5.01 12.03 -4.77
C THR A 81 -3.52 11.71 -4.63
N ILE A 82 -3.22 10.42 -4.52
CA ILE A 82 -1.86 9.90 -4.70
C ILE A 82 -1.94 8.82 -5.78
N GLU A 83 -1.19 9.01 -6.85
CA GLU A 83 -1.07 7.97 -7.88
C GLU A 83 0.38 7.51 -7.94
N PHE A 84 0.61 6.21 -7.83
CA PHE A 84 1.95 5.65 -7.89
C PHE A 84 1.95 4.29 -8.56
N ILE A 85 3.14 3.90 -9.05
CA ILE A 85 3.37 2.56 -9.59
C ILE A 85 4.10 1.77 -8.53
N GLN A 86 3.51 0.64 -8.13
CA GLN A 86 4.11 -0.27 -7.16
C GLN A 86 4.76 -1.42 -7.91
N SER A 87 6.00 -1.73 -7.53
CA SER A 87 6.75 -2.86 -8.12
C SER A 87 7.56 -3.55 -7.04
N LEU A 88 7.63 -4.88 -7.10
CA LEU A 88 8.52 -5.61 -6.20
C LEU A 88 9.98 -5.30 -6.55
N CYS A 89 10.80 -5.15 -5.54
CA CYS A 89 12.19 -4.76 -5.70
C CYS A 89 13.07 -5.44 -4.65
N ASP A 90 14.38 -5.22 -4.74
CA ASP A 90 15.30 -5.60 -3.68
C ASP A 90 15.40 -4.47 -2.63
N LYS A 91 16.23 -4.68 -1.61
CA LYS A 91 16.37 -3.71 -0.51
C LYS A 91 16.90 -2.35 -0.97
N ASP A 92 17.54 -2.29 -2.13
CA ASP A 92 18.12 -1.07 -2.67
C ASP A 92 17.21 -0.40 -3.70
N GLY A 93 16.02 -0.96 -3.93
CA GLY A 93 15.03 -0.38 -4.83
C GLY A 93 15.17 -0.85 -6.29
N HIS A 94 16.02 -1.84 -6.56
CA HIS A 94 16.15 -2.38 -7.91
C HIS A 94 15.00 -3.34 -8.18
N LYS A 95 14.27 -3.10 -9.27
CA LYS A 95 13.12 -3.92 -9.65
C LYS A 95 13.50 -5.39 -9.78
N THR A 96 12.72 -6.27 -9.17
CA THR A 96 12.99 -7.70 -9.11
C THR A 96 11.84 -8.47 -9.73
N ASP A 97 12.16 -9.54 -10.45
CA ASP A 97 11.16 -10.46 -11.01
C ASP A 97 10.38 -11.11 -9.85
N PRO A 98 9.05 -10.94 -9.80
CA PRO A 98 8.24 -11.55 -8.73
C PRO A 98 8.42 -13.05 -8.59
N VAL A 99 8.67 -13.78 -9.69
CA VAL A 99 8.88 -15.23 -9.64
C VAL A 99 10.08 -15.59 -8.78
N LYS A 100 11.14 -14.78 -8.82
CA LYS A 100 12.34 -14.99 -7.98
C LYS A 100 12.05 -14.83 -6.50
N LEU A 101 10.93 -14.17 -6.17
CA LEU A 101 10.50 -13.97 -4.77
C LEU A 101 9.44 -14.98 -4.35
N GLY A 102 9.16 -15.97 -5.20
CA GLY A 102 8.19 -17.00 -4.90
C GLY A 102 6.77 -16.71 -5.35
N MET A 103 6.58 -15.64 -6.12
CA MET A 103 5.25 -15.30 -6.63
C MET A 103 4.91 -16.13 -7.86
N PRO A 104 3.60 -16.36 -8.15
CA PRO A 104 3.19 -17.02 -9.37
C PRO A 104 3.67 -16.27 -10.62
N SER A 105 3.81 -16.99 -11.73
CA SER A 105 4.28 -16.41 -12.99
C SER A 105 3.33 -15.35 -13.57
N ASP A 106 2.06 -15.35 -13.16
CA ASP A 106 1.07 -14.38 -13.58
C ASP A 106 0.93 -13.19 -12.61
N PHE A 107 1.83 -13.08 -11.64
CA PHE A 107 1.87 -11.91 -10.75
C PHE A 107 2.30 -10.67 -11.54
N PRO A 108 1.60 -9.53 -11.41
CA PRO A 108 1.93 -8.36 -12.22
C PRO A 108 3.28 -7.74 -11.84
N LEU A 109 4.02 -7.28 -12.86
CA LEU A 109 5.31 -6.60 -12.65
C LEU A 109 5.15 -5.21 -12.07
N ASP A 110 4.11 -4.50 -12.52
CA ASP A 110 3.83 -3.13 -12.09
C ASP A 110 2.35 -3.04 -11.73
N ILE A 111 2.08 -2.38 -10.61
CA ILE A 111 0.71 -2.19 -10.15
C ILE A 111 0.46 -0.70 -10.06
N ARG A 112 -0.34 -0.17 -10.99
CA ARG A 112 -0.75 1.23 -10.92
C ARG A 112 -1.77 1.37 -9.81
N THR A 113 -1.49 2.23 -8.85
CA THR A 113 -2.32 2.40 -7.66
C THR A 113 -2.75 3.86 -7.56
N ILE A 114 -4.03 4.08 -7.34
CA ILE A 114 -4.57 5.42 -7.13
C ILE A 114 -5.29 5.42 -5.78
N VAL A 115 -4.90 6.36 -4.91
CA VAL A 115 -5.54 6.57 -3.62
C VAL A 115 -6.23 7.92 -3.68
N THR A 116 -7.53 7.95 -3.41
CA THR A 116 -8.30 9.19 -3.38
C THR A 116 -8.85 9.43 -1.98
N PHE A 117 -8.97 10.71 -1.62
CA PHE A 117 -9.42 11.13 -0.30
C PHE A 117 -10.57 12.10 -0.45
N ARG A 118 -11.61 11.93 0.34
CA ARG A 118 -12.76 12.83 0.34
C ARG A 118 -13.15 13.13 1.78
N GLU A 119 -13.14 14.42 2.14
CA GLU A 119 -13.58 14.83 3.46
C GLU A 119 -15.09 14.63 3.59
N LEU A 120 -15.49 14.10 4.72
CA LEU A 120 -16.89 13.96 5.09
C LEU A 120 -17.18 14.86 6.31
N ALA A 121 -18.45 14.98 6.66
CA ALA A 121 -18.87 15.69 7.87
C ALA A 121 -18.26 15.02 9.11
N ASP A 122 -18.18 15.77 10.21
CA ASP A 122 -17.76 15.28 11.54
C ASP A 122 -16.32 14.78 11.58
N SER A 123 -15.44 15.44 10.82
CA SER A 123 -14.01 15.10 10.77
C SER A 123 -13.74 13.66 10.38
N LYS A 124 -14.50 13.17 9.41
CA LYS A 124 -14.30 11.83 8.83
C LYS A 124 -13.76 11.95 7.41
N THR A 125 -13.11 10.91 6.96
CA THR A 125 -12.51 10.88 5.62
C THR A 125 -12.84 9.56 4.95
N GLU A 126 -13.34 9.65 3.71
CA GLU A 126 -13.51 8.49 2.85
C GLU A 126 -12.26 8.35 1.98
N MET A 127 -11.64 7.17 2.00
CA MET A 127 -10.46 6.88 1.21
C MET A 127 -10.74 5.67 0.34
N THR A 128 -10.38 5.77 -0.94
CA THR A 128 -10.51 4.66 -1.88
C THR A 128 -9.13 4.33 -2.44
N VAL A 129 -8.76 3.06 -2.39
CA VAL A 129 -7.54 2.55 -3.01
C VAL A 129 -7.96 1.69 -4.20
N THR A 130 -7.47 2.03 -5.38
CA THR A 130 -7.73 1.27 -6.59
C THR A 130 -6.39 0.77 -7.16
N GLU A 131 -6.28 -0.54 -7.37
CA GLU A 131 -5.10 -1.15 -7.98
C GLU A 131 -5.48 -1.67 -9.36
N PHE A 132 -4.81 -1.17 -10.40
CA PHE A 132 -5.08 -1.50 -11.80
C PHE A 132 -4.06 -2.55 -12.25
N ALA A 133 -4.39 -3.82 -12.04
CA ALA A 133 -3.55 -4.93 -12.46
C ALA A 133 -4.37 -6.20 -12.46
N ASP A 134 -3.93 -7.18 -13.26
CA ASP A 134 -4.50 -8.52 -13.20
C ASP A 134 -3.59 -9.35 -12.31
N PHE A 135 -4.09 -9.71 -11.13
CA PHE A 135 -3.33 -10.51 -10.16
C PHE A 135 -3.40 -12.02 -10.44
N GLY A 136 -4.15 -12.42 -11.45
CA GLY A 136 -4.22 -13.82 -11.86
C GLY A 136 -4.67 -14.76 -10.75
N THR A 137 -3.87 -15.79 -10.48
CA THR A 137 -4.20 -16.84 -9.50
C THR A 137 -4.34 -16.34 -8.08
N ILE A 138 -3.69 -15.21 -7.72
CA ILE A 138 -3.74 -14.71 -6.35
C ILE A 138 -4.68 -13.51 -6.17
N SER A 139 -5.57 -13.26 -7.14
CA SER A 139 -6.44 -12.07 -7.08
C SER A 139 -7.24 -11.97 -5.78
N ASN A 140 -7.78 -13.09 -5.28
CA ASN A 140 -8.52 -13.07 -4.01
C ASN A 140 -7.61 -12.73 -2.83
N PHE A 141 -6.38 -13.25 -2.81
CA PHE A 141 -5.42 -12.95 -1.76
C PHE A 141 -4.94 -11.50 -1.84
N ALA A 142 -4.79 -10.95 -3.04
CA ALA A 142 -4.38 -9.55 -3.21
C ALA A 142 -5.43 -8.61 -2.64
N GLN A 143 -6.72 -8.87 -2.91
CA GLN A 143 -7.79 -8.05 -2.36
C GLN A 143 -7.88 -8.19 -0.85
N LEU A 144 -7.83 -9.43 -0.34
CA LEU A 144 -7.87 -9.67 1.11
C LEU A 144 -6.70 -8.97 1.81
N GLY A 145 -5.50 -9.06 1.24
CA GLY A 145 -4.31 -8.42 1.80
C GLY A 145 -4.45 -6.92 1.88
N LEU A 146 -5.00 -6.29 0.84
CA LEU A 146 -5.25 -4.86 0.85
C LEU A 146 -6.28 -4.49 1.93
N GLU A 147 -7.39 -5.23 2.00
CA GLU A 147 -8.40 -4.99 3.03
C GLU A 147 -7.80 -5.09 4.44
N GLN A 148 -6.97 -6.10 4.68
CA GLN A 148 -6.32 -6.29 5.97
C GLN A 148 -5.35 -5.16 6.30
N SER A 149 -4.59 -4.68 5.31
CA SER A 149 -3.71 -3.53 5.49
C SER A 149 -4.51 -2.28 5.89
N LEU A 150 -5.64 -2.05 5.22
CA LEU A 150 -6.48 -0.89 5.52
C LEU A 150 -7.19 -1.03 6.87
N ASP A 151 -7.46 -2.25 7.34
CA ASP A 151 -7.97 -2.48 8.68
C ASP A 151 -6.92 -2.08 9.74
N LYS A 152 -5.65 -2.39 9.50
CA LYS A 152 -4.56 -1.93 10.37
C LYS A 152 -4.43 -0.42 10.36
N MET A 153 -4.62 0.19 9.19
CA MET A 153 -4.63 1.66 9.07
C MET A 153 -5.76 2.26 9.91
N ALA A 154 -6.95 1.67 9.85
CA ALA A 154 -8.10 2.14 10.64
C ALA A 154 -7.81 2.09 12.14
N ALA A 155 -7.07 1.10 12.59
CA ALA A 155 -6.72 0.96 14.01
C ALA A 155 -5.88 2.15 14.52
N ILE A 156 -5.11 2.80 13.65
CA ILE A 156 -4.31 3.98 14.02
C ILE A 156 -5.23 5.10 14.51
N PHE A 157 -6.40 5.25 13.88
CA PHE A 157 -7.32 6.35 14.19
C PHE A 157 -8.27 6.03 15.35
N SER A 158 -8.31 4.79 15.80
CA SER A 158 -9.11 4.41 16.98
C SER A 158 -8.32 4.50 18.27
N GLU A 159 -7.03 4.80 18.20
CA GLU A 159 -6.20 5.02 19.38
C GLU A 159 -6.47 6.41 19.93
N THR A 160 -6.73 6.54 21.21
CA THR A 160 -6.98 7.81 21.90
C THR A 160 -5.99 8.00 23.03
#